data_d0dc8371a218cb73c9316cbdac98c58e
#
_entry.id   d0dc8371a218cb73c9316cbdac98c58e
#
_cell.length_a   1.000
_cell.length_b   1.000
_cell.length_c   1.000
_cell.angle_alpha   90.00
_cell.angle_beta   90.00
_cell.angle_gamma   90.00
#
_symmetry.space_group_name_H-M   'P 1'
#
loop_
_entity.id
_entity.type
_entity.pdbx_description
1 polymer ?
#
loop_
_entity_poly.entity_id
_entity_poly.type
_entity_poly.pdbx_seq_one_letter_code
_entity_poly.pdbx_strand_id
1 'polypeptide(L)'
;MSKKLKTALITVCLLLTVTVVYALAAAGGASDPLASLSYLTGTFMDAVDQQVEEKLDAADEALLNGGGDLSGGTAATWAETRLKEGDALTGSTGTGVLLLAGSVRVTFGSGAVVDVTTGTTVSSGSTLTANHRYLVAEDTTAVFAVTSKTAVVDYQGPYAFSESASTDYNAIAAALKTMHLFQGSFTGYGEGYDLEVAPTRLQALIMFIRVLGEEDEALAYTGSTPFTDIAAGTQSEKYVGYAYSKGYTNGYSATTFRPSQTVTASQDMEFILRALGY
;
A
#
# COMPACT_ATOMS: atom_id res chain seq x y z
N MET A 1 48.56 11.01 50.78
CA MET A 1 48.45 11.09 49.32
C MET A 1 49.21 12.31 48.84
N SER A 2 50.18 12.13 47.92
CA SER A 2 51.03 13.24 47.45
C SER A 2 50.21 14.25 46.62
N LYS A 3 50.58 15.54 46.60
CA LYS A 3 49.90 16.60 45.81
C LYS A 3 49.76 16.17 44.34
N LYS A 4 50.80 15.53 43.78
CA LYS A 4 50.79 15.00 42.39
C LYS A 4 49.73 13.91 42.14
N LEU A 5 49.45 13.07 43.14
CA LEU A 5 48.44 12.01 43.03
C LEU A 5 47.00 12.60 43.10
N LYS A 6 46.79 13.64 43.90
CA LYS A 6 45.52 14.37 43.98
C LYS A 6 45.20 15.10 42.65
N THR A 7 46.21 15.77 42.07
CA THR A 7 46.08 16.46 40.78
C THR A 7 45.78 15.47 39.65
N ALA A 8 46.47 14.34 39.59
CA ALA A 8 46.26 13.31 38.58
C ALA A 8 44.82 12.70 38.71
N LEU A 9 44.34 12.45 39.94
CA LEU A 9 42.99 11.94 40.17
C LEU A 9 41.92 12.96 39.73
N ILE A 10 42.09 14.22 40.03
CA ILE A 10 41.18 15.31 39.61
C ILE A 10 41.15 15.42 38.09
N THR A 11 42.31 15.36 37.43
CA THR A 11 42.38 15.42 35.96
C THR A 11 41.69 14.23 35.28
N VAL A 12 41.88 13.03 35.82
CA VAL A 12 41.19 11.83 35.33
C VAL A 12 39.68 11.89 35.53
N CYS A 13 39.23 12.37 36.71
CA CYS A 13 37.78 12.58 36.95
C CYS A 13 37.18 13.64 36.03
N LEU A 14 37.93 14.72 35.75
CA LEU A 14 37.47 15.78 34.84
C LEU A 14 37.40 15.29 33.39
N LEU A 15 38.38 14.51 32.94
CA LEU A 15 38.37 13.85 31.65
C LEU A 15 37.21 12.83 31.52
N LEU A 16 36.94 12.04 32.56
CA LEU A 16 35.83 11.11 32.57
C LEU A 16 34.47 11.82 32.55
N THR A 17 34.31 12.93 33.27
CA THR A 17 33.07 13.71 33.21
C THR A 17 32.87 14.38 31.87
N VAL A 18 33.92 14.87 31.21
CA VAL A 18 33.84 15.45 29.86
C VAL A 18 33.47 14.38 28.83
N THR A 19 34.05 13.19 28.90
CA THR A 19 33.71 12.10 27.98
C THR A 19 32.28 11.58 28.19
N VAL A 20 31.79 11.52 29.42
CA VAL A 20 30.38 11.15 29.74
C VAL A 20 29.41 12.23 29.22
N VAL A 21 29.73 13.52 29.39
CA VAL A 21 28.90 14.62 28.87
C VAL A 21 28.90 14.64 27.34
N TYR A 22 30.03 14.35 26.69
CA TYR A 22 30.06 14.21 25.20
C TYR A 22 29.31 12.99 24.73
N ALA A 23 29.30 11.87 25.46
CA ALA A 23 28.53 10.68 25.11
C ALA A 23 27.01 10.87 25.32
N LEU A 24 26.60 11.75 26.27
CA LEU A 24 25.21 12.10 26.51
C LEU A 24 24.71 13.27 25.65
N ALA A 25 25.61 14.01 25.00
CA ALA A 25 25.27 15.14 24.11
C ALA A 25 25.33 14.79 22.63
N ALA A 26 25.35 13.49 22.27
CA ALA A 26 25.09 13.07 20.90
C ALA A 26 23.61 13.28 20.61
N ALA A 27 23.27 14.47 20.09
CA ALA A 27 21.95 14.79 19.62
C ALA A 27 21.46 13.71 18.63
N GLY A 28 20.30 13.12 18.91
CA GLY A 28 19.71 12.08 18.07
C GLY A 28 19.99 10.64 18.49
N GLY A 29 20.42 10.38 19.72
CA GLY A 29 20.46 9.01 20.27
C GLY A 29 19.05 8.51 20.63
N ALA A 30 18.88 7.16 20.68
CA ALA A 30 17.60 6.50 21.03
C ALA A 30 16.97 6.93 22.37
N SER A 31 17.68 7.70 23.19
CA SER A 31 17.25 8.25 24.48
C SER A 31 17.04 9.77 24.48
N ASP A 32 17.15 10.43 23.32
CA ASP A 32 16.88 11.87 23.18
C ASP A 32 15.47 12.07 22.61
N PRO A 33 14.51 12.57 23.41
CA PRO A 33 13.13 12.79 22.96
C PRO A 33 12.95 14.00 22.02
N LEU A 34 14.01 14.77 21.79
CA LEU A 34 13.99 15.93 20.89
C LEU A 34 14.92 15.68 19.70
N ALA A 35 14.34 15.19 18.62
CA ALA A 35 15.06 15.06 17.35
C ALA A 35 15.45 16.47 16.83
N SER A 36 16.74 16.72 16.63
CA SER A 36 17.19 17.95 15.99
C SER A 36 16.87 17.94 14.49
N LEU A 37 16.65 19.10 13.89
CA LEU A 37 16.40 19.23 12.44
C LEU A 37 17.55 18.59 11.64
N SER A 38 18.80 18.73 12.08
CA SER A 38 19.96 18.10 11.44
C SER A 38 19.97 16.58 11.53
N TYR A 39 19.39 16.00 12.60
CA TYR A 39 19.18 14.56 12.71
C TYR A 39 18.09 14.10 11.75
N LEU A 40 16.96 14.83 11.68
CA LEU A 40 15.85 14.51 10.81
C LEU A 40 16.21 14.61 9.32
N THR A 41 16.97 15.64 8.92
CA THR A 41 17.38 15.88 7.52
C THR A 41 18.65 15.14 7.10
N GLY A 42 19.37 14.51 8.01
CA GLY A 42 20.57 13.74 7.76
C GLY A 42 20.39 12.27 8.19
N THR A 43 20.96 11.91 9.31
CA THR A 43 21.06 10.51 9.78
C THR A 43 19.71 9.77 9.82
N PHE A 44 18.61 10.45 10.14
CA PHE A 44 17.28 9.83 10.16
C PHE A 44 16.77 9.59 8.73
N MET A 45 16.90 10.57 7.83
CA MET A 45 16.51 10.40 6.43
C MET A 45 17.37 9.33 5.75
N ASP A 46 18.70 9.34 5.96
CA ASP A 46 19.60 8.31 5.43
C ASP A 46 19.20 6.91 5.95
N ALA A 47 18.84 6.78 7.23
CA ALA A 47 18.37 5.53 7.82
C ALA A 47 16.99 5.10 7.31
N VAL A 48 16.09 6.05 7.04
CA VAL A 48 14.78 5.79 6.43
C VAL A 48 14.96 5.36 4.99
N ASP A 49 15.77 6.08 4.21
CA ASP A 49 16.04 5.75 2.81
C ASP A 49 16.67 4.36 2.70
N GLN A 50 17.65 4.04 3.57
CA GLN A 50 18.27 2.72 3.61
C GLN A 50 17.26 1.62 4.02
N GLN A 51 16.38 1.87 5.00
CA GLN A 51 15.33 0.91 5.38
C GLN A 51 14.24 0.78 4.29
N VAL A 52 13.97 1.84 3.55
CA VAL A 52 13.05 1.81 2.40
C VAL A 52 13.67 1.01 1.26
N GLU A 53 14.95 1.25 0.93
CA GLU A 53 15.68 0.48 -0.08
C GLU A 53 15.80 -1.00 0.32
N GLU A 54 16.20 -1.32 1.56
CA GLU A 54 16.25 -2.71 2.04
C GLU A 54 14.88 -3.40 2.00
N LYS A 55 13.79 -2.69 2.28
CA LYS A 55 12.43 -3.24 2.18
C LYS A 55 11.92 -3.33 0.75
N LEU A 56 12.31 -2.38 -0.12
CA LEU A 56 12.04 -2.45 -1.55
C LEU A 56 12.83 -3.61 -2.18
N ASP A 57 14.11 -3.74 -1.90
CA ASP A 57 14.94 -4.84 -2.38
C ASP A 57 14.44 -6.20 -1.86
N ALA A 58 14.03 -6.28 -0.57
CA ALA A 58 13.43 -7.48 0.00
C ALA A 58 12.03 -7.76 -0.57
N ALA A 59 11.26 -6.72 -0.92
CA ALA A 59 9.98 -6.88 -1.61
C ALA A 59 10.18 -7.24 -3.09
N ASP A 60 11.19 -6.66 -3.74
CA ASP A 60 11.60 -7.04 -5.10
C ASP A 60 12.21 -8.44 -5.14
N GLU A 61 13.04 -8.83 -4.15
CA GLU A 61 13.48 -10.22 -4.00
C GLU A 61 12.32 -11.16 -3.62
N ALA A 62 11.36 -10.74 -2.82
CA ALA A 62 10.17 -11.53 -2.54
C ALA A 62 9.19 -11.57 -3.72
N LEU A 63 9.15 -10.51 -4.55
CA LEU A 63 8.49 -10.49 -5.86
C LEU A 63 9.27 -11.33 -6.89
N LEU A 64 10.59 -11.29 -6.87
CA LEU A 64 11.46 -12.09 -7.74
C LEU A 64 11.56 -13.56 -7.28
N ASN A 65 11.44 -13.83 -5.97
CA ASN A 65 11.55 -15.18 -5.39
C ASN A 65 10.21 -15.73 -4.89
N GLY A 66 9.15 -14.95 -4.83
CA GLY A 66 7.80 -15.32 -4.39
C GLY A 66 6.67 -14.84 -5.29
N GLY A 67 6.92 -13.82 -6.15
CA GLY A 67 6.28 -13.69 -7.44
C GLY A 67 6.93 -14.71 -8.30
N GLY A 68 6.31 -15.90 -8.47
CA GLY A 68 6.93 -17.01 -9.14
C GLY A 68 7.60 -16.56 -10.42
N ASP A 69 8.84 -17.03 -10.58
CA ASP A 69 9.54 -16.98 -11.85
C ASP A 69 8.48 -17.07 -12.98
N LEU A 70 8.26 -15.94 -13.69
CA LEU A 70 7.34 -15.88 -14.84
C LEU A 70 7.82 -16.79 -15.99
N SER A 71 8.95 -17.47 -15.79
CA SER A 71 9.35 -18.63 -16.55
C SER A 71 8.38 -19.77 -16.25
N GLY A 72 7.79 -20.32 -17.28
CA GLY A 72 6.91 -21.47 -17.20
C GLY A 72 7.54 -22.64 -16.43
N GLY A 73 6.70 -23.37 -15.72
CA GLY A 73 7.06 -24.52 -14.89
C GLY A 73 5.98 -25.60 -14.94
N THR A 74 6.09 -26.54 -14.04
CA THR A 74 5.04 -27.56 -13.83
C THR A 74 4.69 -27.59 -12.35
N ALA A 75 3.46 -27.18 -12.01
CA ALA A 75 2.93 -27.31 -10.66
C ALA A 75 2.46 -28.76 -10.45
N ALA A 76 3.19 -29.54 -9.67
CA ALA A 76 2.85 -30.94 -9.37
C ALA A 76 1.59 -31.04 -8.51
N THR A 77 1.31 -30.03 -7.69
CA THR A 77 0.12 -29.88 -6.83
C THR A 77 -0.59 -28.58 -7.17
N TRP A 78 -1.83 -28.43 -6.71
CA TRP A 78 -2.58 -27.18 -6.83
C TRP A 78 -1.83 -26.05 -6.10
N ALA A 79 -1.61 -24.96 -6.80
CA ALA A 79 -1.02 -23.75 -6.29
C ALA A 79 -1.98 -22.59 -6.53
N GLU A 80 -2.14 -21.70 -5.53
CA GLU A 80 -2.97 -20.49 -5.62
C GLU A 80 -2.11 -19.30 -6.05
N THR A 81 -2.68 -18.46 -6.90
CA THR A 81 -2.10 -17.16 -7.22
C THR A 81 -3.17 -16.10 -7.39
N ARG A 82 -2.81 -14.85 -7.03
CA ARG A 82 -3.57 -13.67 -7.34
C ARG A 82 -2.95 -12.96 -8.54
N LEU A 83 -3.76 -12.62 -9.50
CA LEU A 83 -3.39 -11.95 -10.74
C LEU A 83 -4.14 -10.61 -10.84
N LYS A 84 -3.50 -9.60 -11.40
CA LYS A 84 -4.12 -8.30 -11.70
C LYS A 84 -4.69 -8.25 -13.11
N GLU A 85 -5.41 -7.21 -13.44
CA GLU A 85 -5.99 -7.00 -14.75
C GLU A 85 -4.95 -7.08 -15.89
N GLY A 86 -5.27 -7.87 -16.89
CA GLY A 86 -4.42 -8.11 -18.06
C GLY A 86 -3.32 -9.15 -17.85
N ASP A 87 -3.03 -9.58 -16.64
CA ASP A 87 -2.16 -10.74 -16.40
C ASP A 87 -2.79 -11.99 -17.00
N ALA A 88 -1.96 -12.94 -17.41
CA ALA A 88 -2.45 -14.17 -17.97
C ALA A 88 -1.64 -15.38 -17.50
N LEU A 89 -2.36 -16.49 -17.29
CA LEU A 89 -1.80 -17.83 -17.15
C LEU A 89 -1.94 -18.55 -18.47
N THR A 90 -0.84 -19.02 -19.02
CA THR A 90 -0.80 -19.89 -20.20
C THR A 90 -0.60 -21.32 -19.74
N GLY A 91 -1.49 -22.21 -20.14
CA GLY A 91 -1.41 -23.63 -19.85
C GLY A 91 -1.42 -24.48 -21.11
N SER A 92 -0.62 -25.55 -21.14
CA SER A 92 -0.67 -26.57 -22.18
C SER A 92 -1.53 -27.76 -21.76
N THR A 93 -1.66 -28.78 -22.62
CA THR A 93 -2.40 -29.99 -22.31
C THR A 93 -2.05 -30.57 -20.94
N GLY A 94 -3.08 -30.82 -20.14
CA GLY A 94 -2.96 -31.32 -18.77
C GLY A 94 -2.95 -30.20 -17.70
N THR A 95 -2.93 -28.94 -18.10
CA THR A 95 -3.07 -27.82 -17.15
C THR A 95 -4.50 -27.78 -16.64
N GLY A 96 -4.64 -27.82 -15.31
CA GLY A 96 -5.88 -27.56 -14.59
C GLY A 96 -5.92 -26.12 -14.08
N VAL A 97 -7.06 -25.46 -14.19
CA VAL A 97 -7.31 -24.12 -13.65
C VAL A 97 -8.64 -24.12 -12.90
N LEU A 98 -8.67 -23.58 -11.69
CA LEU A 98 -9.88 -23.35 -10.91
C LEU A 98 -9.99 -21.85 -10.65
N LEU A 99 -11.02 -21.19 -11.17
CA LEU A 99 -11.28 -19.80 -10.90
C LEU A 99 -11.99 -19.68 -9.54
N LEU A 100 -11.32 -19.13 -8.54
CA LEU A 100 -11.88 -18.91 -7.20
C LEU A 100 -12.67 -17.61 -7.13
N ALA A 101 -12.12 -16.55 -7.74
CA ALA A 101 -12.77 -15.23 -7.70
C ALA A 101 -12.28 -14.32 -8.84
N GLY A 102 -13.04 -13.29 -9.17
CA GLY A 102 -12.78 -12.38 -10.26
C GLY A 102 -13.32 -12.87 -11.59
N SER A 103 -12.77 -12.36 -12.70
CA SER A 103 -13.19 -12.65 -14.06
C SER A 103 -11.98 -12.97 -14.94
N VAL A 104 -12.01 -14.11 -15.58
CA VAL A 104 -10.95 -14.61 -16.46
C VAL A 104 -11.56 -15.04 -17.79
N ARG A 105 -10.94 -14.66 -18.90
CA ARG A 105 -11.30 -15.08 -20.24
C ARG A 105 -10.29 -16.12 -20.72
N VAL A 106 -10.77 -17.23 -21.28
CA VAL A 106 -9.91 -18.24 -21.90
C VAL A 106 -9.90 -18.08 -23.40
N THR A 107 -8.71 -18.17 -24.01
CA THR A 107 -8.53 -18.18 -25.47
C THR A 107 -7.56 -19.28 -25.87
N PHE A 108 -7.85 -19.94 -26.98
CA PHE A 108 -7.00 -20.99 -27.59
C PHE A 108 -7.30 -21.10 -29.08
N GLY A 109 -6.34 -21.62 -29.85
CA GLY A 109 -6.47 -21.74 -31.32
C GLY A 109 -7.13 -23.06 -31.77
N SER A 110 -6.63 -24.19 -31.29
CA SER A 110 -7.10 -25.54 -31.63
C SER A 110 -7.20 -26.39 -30.39
N GLY A 111 -7.81 -27.56 -30.48
CA GLY A 111 -8.03 -28.45 -29.36
C GLY A 111 -9.21 -28.06 -28.50
N ALA A 112 -9.19 -28.39 -27.24
CA ALA A 112 -10.31 -28.16 -26.32
C ALA A 112 -9.86 -27.74 -24.93
N VAL A 113 -10.68 -26.87 -24.31
CA VAL A 113 -10.70 -26.63 -22.86
C VAL A 113 -12.04 -27.17 -22.34
N VAL A 114 -11.99 -27.96 -21.29
CA VAL A 114 -13.16 -28.62 -20.70
C VAL A 114 -13.44 -28.01 -19.33
N ASP A 115 -14.68 -27.58 -19.11
CA ASP A 115 -15.20 -27.32 -17.78
C ASP A 115 -15.50 -28.69 -17.12
N VAL A 116 -14.61 -29.12 -16.24
CA VAL A 116 -14.69 -30.41 -15.55
C VAL A 116 -15.86 -30.45 -14.57
N THR A 117 -16.27 -29.27 -14.05
CA THR A 117 -17.38 -29.14 -13.09
C THR A 117 -18.72 -29.47 -13.75
N THR A 118 -18.91 -29.07 -15.00
CA THR A 118 -20.15 -29.31 -15.76
C THR A 118 -20.01 -30.45 -16.80
N GLY A 119 -18.79 -30.89 -17.08
CA GLY A 119 -18.51 -31.90 -18.13
C GLY A 119 -18.67 -31.37 -19.56
N THR A 120 -18.61 -30.04 -19.77
CA THR A 120 -18.82 -29.40 -21.07
C THR A 120 -17.53 -28.80 -21.63
N THR A 121 -17.43 -28.73 -22.97
CA THR A 121 -16.35 -27.97 -23.60
C THR A 121 -16.60 -26.47 -23.55
N VAL A 122 -15.54 -25.69 -23.37
CA VAL A 122 -15.59 -24.24 -23.34
C VAL A 122 -15.21 -23.69 -24.72
N SER A 123 -15.91 -22.70 -25.21
CA SER A 123 -15.55 -22.00 -26.45
C SER A 123 -14.40 -21.02 -26.24
N SER A 124 -13.46 -20.95 -27.19
CA SER A 124 -12.41 -19.92 -27.15
C SER A 124 -13.02 -18.53 -27.14
N GLY A 125 -12.51 -17.65 -26.27
CA GLY A 125 -13.04 -16.32 -26.03
C GLY A 125 -14.11 -16.22 -24.93
N SER A 126 -14.49 -17.36 -24.30
CA SER A 126 -15.48 -17.36 -23.22
C SER A 126 -14.89 -16.85 -21.91
N THR A 127 -15.73 -16.21 -21.10
CA THR A 127 -15.43 -15.90 -19.70
C THR A 127 -15.70 -17.16 -18.86
N LEU A 128 -14.77 -17.45 -17.95
CA LEU A 128 -14.90 -18.58 -17.03
C LEU A 128 -15.95 -18.31 -15.94
N THR A 129 -16.58 -19.36 -15.47
CA THR A 129 -17.48 -19.31 -14.30
C THR A 129 -16.67 -19.52 -13.02
N ALA A 130 -16.86 -18.66 -12.02
CA ALA A 130 -16.21 -18.80 -10.72
C ALA A 130 -16.61 -20.12 -10.02
N ASN A 131 -15.68 -20.68 -9.27
CA ASN A 131 -15.78 -21.97 -8.59
C ASN A 131 -15.91 -23.19 -9.54
N HIS A 132 -15.60 -23.00 -10.83
CA HIS A 132 -15.53 -24.08 -11.79
C HIS A 132 -14.07 -24.43 -12.08
N ARG A 133 -13.83 -25.73 -12.28
CA ARG A 133 -12.54 -26.30 -12.65
C ARG A 133 -12.47 -26.54 -14.15
N TYR A 134 -11.40 -26.06 -14.75
CA TYR A 134 -11.12 -26.18 -16.17
C TYR A 134 -9.89 -27.02 -16.41
N LEU A 135 -9.89 -27.79 -17.50
CA LEU A 135 -8.77 -28.60 -17.92
C LEU A 135 -8.44 -28.28 -19.39
N VAL A 136 -7.20 -27.98 -19.65
CA VAL A 136 -6.67 -27.90 -21.02
C VAL A 136 -6.49 -29.30 -21.53
N ALA A 137 -7.31 -29.69 -22.52
CA ALA A 137 -7.38 -31.01 -23.09
C ALA A 137 -6.85 -31.02 -24.54
N GLU A 138 -6.57 -32.19 -25.07
CA GLU A 138 -6.00 -32.38 -26.40
C GLU A 138 -4.68 -31.64 -26.62
N ASP A 139 -4.21 -31.47 -27.83
CA ASP A 139 -2.99 -30.73 -28.17
C ASP A 139 -3.28 -29.22 -28.20
N THR A 140 -3.58 -28.64 -27.02
CA THR A 140 -4.02 -27.24 -26.86
C THR A 140 -3.06 -26.50 -25.99
N THR A 141 -2.81 -25.24 -26.36
CA THR A 141 -2.28 -24.21 -25.46
C THR A 141 -3.37 -23.17 -25.26
N ALA A 142 -3.79 -22.97 -24.03
CA ALA A 142 -4.83 -22.03 -23.65
C ALA A 142 -4.25 -20.86 -22.82
N VAL A 143 -4.73 -19.67 -23.09
CA VAL A 143 -4.39 -18.44 -22.35
C VAL A 143 -5.60 -18.04 -21.52
N PHE A 144 -5.41 -17.95 -20.21
CA PHE A 144 -6.39 -17.52 -19.22
C PHE A 144 -6.05 -16.09 -18.78
N ALA A 145 -6.65 -15.11 -19.43
CA ALA A 145 -6.38 -13.69 -19.19
C ALA A 145 -7.37 -13.10 -18.20
N VAL A 146 -6.86 -12.36 -17.19
CA VAL A 146 -7.67 -11.65 -16.20
C VAL A 146 -8.32 -10.43 -16.85
N THR A 147 -9.64 -10.28 -16.65
CA THR A 147 -10.46 -9.19 -17.20
C THR A 147 -11.12 -8.34 -16.12
N SER A 148 -11.01 -8.73 -14.85
CA SER A 148 -11.36 -7.91 -13.70
C SER A 148 -10.11 -7.24 -13.11
N LYS A 149 -10.28 -6.28 -12.21
CA LYS A 149 -9.16 -5.61 -11.53
C LYS A 149 -8.22 -6.60 -10.84
N THR A 150 -8.78 -7.70 -10.35
CA THR A 150 -8.02 -8.81 -9.75
C THR A 150 -8.78 -10.11 -9.92
N ALA A 151 -8.06 -11.22 -9.96
CA ALA A 151 -8.61 -12.56 -9.93
C ALA A 151 -7.74 -13.45 -9.04
N VAL A 152 -8.36 -14.48 -8.46
CA VAL A 152 -7.67 -15.55 -7.73
C VAL A 152 -7.94 -16.85 -8.44
N VAL A 153 -6.88 -17.54 -8.78
CA VAL A 153 -6.93 -18.83 -9.49
C VAL A 153 -6.03 -19.84 -8.78
N ASP A 154 -6.54 -21.06 -8.68
CA ASP A 154 -5.70 -22.23 -8.44
C ASP A 154 -5.30 -22.84 -9.78
N TYR A 155 -4.08 -23.32 -9.89
CA TYR A 155 -3.58 -23.97 -11.08
C TYR A 155 -2.72 -25.19 -10.75
N GLN A 156 -2.68 -26.13 -11.68
CA GLN A 156 -1.87 -27.35 -11.60
C GLN A 156 -1.45 -27.78 -13.02
N GLY A 157 -0.30 -28.40 -13.17
CA GLY A 157 0.23 -28.84 -14.45
C GLY A 157 1.20 -27.86 -15.09
N PRO A 158 1.51 -27.97 -16.37
CA PRO A 158 2.40 -27.08 -17.10
C PRO A 158 1.81 -25.68 -17.21
N TYR A 159 2.56 -24.66 -16.84
CA TYR A 159 2.09 -23.27 -16.86
C TYR A 159 3.18 -22.27 -17.21
N ALA A 160 2.76 -21.10 -17.65
CA ALA A 160 3.58 -19.90 -17.72
C ALA A 160 2.70 -18.68 -17.39
N PHE A 161 3.26 -17.72 -16.65
CA PHE A 161 2.59 -16.45 -16.42
C PHE A 161 3.10 -15.37 -17.36
N SER A 162 2.25 -14.43 -17.69
CA SER A 162 2.63 -13.18 -18.32
C SER A 162 1.99 -12.03 -17.57
N GLU A 163 2.81 -11.06 -17.17
CA GLU A 163 2.34 -9.84 -16.51
C GLU A 163 1.93 -8.78 -17.51
N SER A 164 0.87 -8.07 -17.16
CA SER A 164 0.45 -6.88 -17.86
C SER A 164 1.18 -5.64 -17.32
N ALA A 165 1.23 -4.59 -18.15
CA ALA A 165 1.72 -3.28 -17.71
C ALA A 165 0.70 -2.51 -16.83
N SER A 166 -0.44 -3.10 -16.52
CA SER A 166 -1.48 -2.49 -15.68
C SER A 166 -0.98 -2.29 -14.26
N THR A 167 -1.36 -1.16 -13.65
CA THR A 167 -1.04 -0.88 -12.25
C THR A 167 -1.83 -1.80 -11.33
N ASP A 168 -1.17 -2.42 -10.36
CA ASP A 168 -1.83 -3.21 -9.32
C ASP A 168 -2.33 -2.30 -8.18
N TYR A 169 -3.47 -1.67 -8.38
CA TYR A 169 -4.08 -0.82 -7.36
C TYR A 169 -4.44 -1.57 -6.08
N ASN A 170 -4.67 -2.88 -6.15
CA ASN A 170 -4.95 -3.68 -4.95
C ASN A 170 -3.70 -3.90 -4.10
N ALA A 171 -2.53 -4.11 -4.71
CA ALA A 171 -1.28 -4.16 -3.98
C ALA A 171 -0.95 -2.81 -3.34
N ILE A 172 -1.12 -1.71 -4.07
CA ILE A 172 -0.94 -0.35 -3.54
C ILE A 172 -1.90 -0.09 -2.37
N ALA A 173 -3.19 -0.42 -2.52
CA ALA A 173 -4.17 -0.25 -1.45
C ALA A 173 -3.83 -1.08 -0.20
N ALA A 174 -3.39 -2.32 -0.38
CA ALA A 174 -2.96 -3.18 0.71
C ALA A 174 -1.75 -2.59 1.44
N ALA A 175 -0.75 -2.08 0.72
CA ALA A 175 0.40 -1.41 1.29
C ALA A 175 0.00 -0.15 2.08
N LEU A 176 -0.82 0.73 1.49
CA LEU A 176 -1.33 1.92 2.17
C LEU A 176 -2.16 1.58 3.42
N LYS A 177 -2.91 0.48 3.38
CA LYS A 177 -3.69 -0.02 4.52
C LYS A 177 -2.79 -0.52 5.65
N THR A 178 -1.70 -1.22 5.33
CA THR A 178 -0.70 -1.67 6.31
C THR A 178 -0.01 -0.48 6.98
N MET A 179 0.19 0.61 6.25
CA MET A 179 0.73 1.87 6.78
C MET A 179 -0.32 2.73 7.52
N HIS A 180 -1.56 2.27 7.65
CA HIS A 180 -2.70 3.01 8.22
C HIS A 180 -3.07 4.30 7.46
N LEU A 181 -2.58 4.50 6.25
CA LEU A 181 -2.87 5.67 5.42
C LEU A 181 -4.20 5.54 4.67
N PHE A 182 -4.67 4.32 4.44
CA PHE A 182 -5.89 4.03 3.72
C PHE A 182 -6.79 3.07 4.51
N GLN A 183 -8.06 3.43 4.70
CA GLN A 183 -9.04 2.61 5.42
C GLN A 183 -10.21 2.15 4.53
N GLY A 184 -10.07 2.27 3.22
CA GLY A 184 -11.07 1.82 2.27
C GLY A 184 -11.42 0.35 2.42
N SER A 185 -12.65 0.01 2.10
CA SER A 185 -13.15 -1.36 2.16
C SER A 185 -12.73 -2.14 0.91
N PHE A 186 -12.35 -3.39 1.10
CA PHE A 186 -12.21 -4.33 0.00
C PHE A 186 -13.61 -4.73 -0.48
N THR A 187 -13.89 -4.52 -1.76
CA THR A 187 -15.24 -4.73 -2.34
C THR A 187 -15.41 -6.13 -2.96
N GLY A 188 -14.37 -6.93 -2.95
CA GLY A 188 -14.34 -8.29 -3.51
C GLY A 188 -13.20 -8.48 -4.51
N TYR A 189 -12.91 -9.73 -4.84
CA TYR A 189 -11.77 -10.07 -5.68
C TYR A 189 -11.93 -9.64 -7.16
N GLY A 190 -13.11 -9.34 -7.64
CA GLY A 190 -13.30 -8.81 -8.99
C GLY A 190 -13.12 -7.30 -9.07
N GLU A 191 -13.49 -6.58 -8.03
CA GLU A 191 -13.50 -5.12 -7.98
C GLU A 191 -12.32 -4.53 -7.20
N GLY A 192 -11.86 -5.23 -6.17
CA GLY A 192 -10.74 -4.79 -5.35
C GLY A 192 -11.01 -3.50 -4.57
N TYR A 193 -10.02 -2.62 -4.51
CA TYR A 193 -10.12 -1.28 -3.91
C TYR A 193 -10.23 -0.23 -5.01
N ASP A 194 -11.13 0.74 -4.85
CA ASP A 194 -11.35 1.82 -5.82
C ASP A 194 -10.32 2.96 -5.69
N LEU A 195 -9.03 2.65 -5.90
CA LEU A 195 -7.97 3.67 -5.89
C LEU A 195 -7.91 4.52 -7.17
N GLU A 196 -8.55 4.09 -8.26
CA GLU A 196 -8.65 4.87 -9.49
C GLU A 196 -9.67 6.02 -9.37
N VAL A 197 -10.55 5.94 -8.40
CA VAL A 197 -11.55 6.98 -8.16
C VAL A 197 -10.91 8.13 -7.41
N ALA A 198 -10.99 9.34 -7.99
CA ALA A 198 -10.47 10.52 -7.33
C ALA A 198 -11.17 10.73 -5.97
N PRO A 199 -10.41 10.98 -4.88
CA PRO A 199 -10.98 11.12 -3.55
C PRO A 199 -11.86 12.35 -3.42
N THR A 200 -12.82 12.29 -2.52
CA THR A 200 -13.53 13.50 -2.10
C THR A 200 -12.61 14.39 -1.27
N ARG A 201 -12.95 15.67 -1.16
CA ARG A 201 -12.18 16.66 -0.39
C ARG A 201 -12.02 16.25 1.09
N LEU A 202 -13.04 15.61 1.67
CA LEU A 202 -12.95 15.08 3.03
C LEU A 202 -12.00 13.87 3.11
N GLN A 203 -12.07 12.96 2.16
CA GLN A 203 -11.17 11.81 2.12
C GLN A 203 -9.71 12.22 1.96
N ALA A 204 -9.43 13.15 1.05
CA ALA A 204 -8.09 13.69 0.87
C ALA A 204 -7.56 14.35 2.15
N LEU A 205 -8.37 15.17 2.83
CA LEU A 205 -7.99 15.78 4.10
C LEU A 205 -7.69 14.74 5.19
N ILE A 206 -8.51 13.70 5.31
CA ILE A 206 -8.29 12.62 6.29
C ILE A 206 -6.99 11.88 5.98
N MET A 207 -6.75 11.52 4.71
CA MET A 207 -5.49 10.88 4.30
C MET A 207 -4.29 11.77 4.61
N PHE A 208 -4.39 13.06 4.35
CA PHE A 208 -3.35 14.03 4.65
C PHE A 208 -3.03 14.10 6.16
N ILE A 209 -4.04 14.16 7.04
CA ILE A 209 -3.87 14.16 8.50
C ILE A 209 -3.18 12.86 8.97
N ARG A 210 -3.51 11.71 8.36
CA ARG A 210 -2.87 10.42 8.63
C ARG A 210 -1.40 10.41 8.22
N VAL A 211 -1.08 10.97 7.07
CA VAL A 211 0.31 11.13 6.61
C VAL A 211 1.14 11.97 7.58
N LEU A 212 0.53 13.00 8.19
CA LEU A 212 1.17 13.79 9.23
C LEU A 212 1.31 13.05 10.58
N GLY A 213 0.65 11.90 10.76
CA GLY A 213 0.61 11.17 12.03
C GLY A 213 -0.28 11.81 13.09
N GLU A 214 -1.20 12.71 12.71
CA GLU A 214 -2.01 13.54 13.61
C GLU A 214 -3.47 13.05 13.72
N GLU A 215 -3.75 11.79 13.37
CA GLU A 215 -5.14 11.26 13.37
C GLU A 215 -5.73 11.22 14.78
N ASP A 216 -4.93 10.84 15.80
CA ASP A 216 -5.40 10.75 17.18
C ASP A 216 -5.78 12.12 17.73
N GLU A 217 -4.98 13.16 17.45
CA GLU A 217 -5.26 14.55 17.82
C GLU A 217 -6.51 15.08 17.12
N ALA A 218 -6.67 14.76 15.84
CA ALA A 218 -7.87 15.13 15.08
C ALA A 218 -9.12 14.47 15.64
N LEU A 219 -9.06 13.19 16.00
CA LEU A 219 -10.17 12.44 16.59
C LEU A 219 -10.48 12.91 18.04
N ALA A 220 -9.50 13.42 18.76
CA ALA A 220 -9.68 14.01 20.08
C ALA A 220 -10.17 15.46 20.03
N TYR A 221 -10.20 16.10 18.85
CA TYR A 221 -10.61 17.49 18.71
C TYR A 221 -12.08 17.70 19.08
N THR A 222 -12.34 18.69 19.92
CA THR A 222 -13.67 19.01 20.46
C THR A 222 -14.16 20.40 20.05
N GLY A 223 -13.37 21.14 19.27
CA GLY A 223 -13.77 22.46 18.75
C GLY A 223 -14.76 22.32 17.59
N SER A 224 -15.49 23.41 17.33
CA SER A 224 -16.39 23.49 16.18
C SER A 224 -15.66 23.95 14.92
N THR A 225 -16.31 23.77 13.78
CA THR A 225 -15.88 24.29 12.49
C THR A 225 -16.79 25.42 12.02
N PRO A 226 -16.30 26.42 11.25
CA PRO A 226 -17.14 27.46 10.70
C PRO A 226 -18.01 26.98 9.50
N PHE A 227 -17.82 25.75 9.04
CA PHE A 227 -18.42 25.25 7.82
C PHE A 227 -19.79 24.64 8.08
N THR A 228 -20.83 25.24 7.46
CA THR A 228 -22.23 24.84 7.66
C THR A 228 -22.62 23.55 6.97
N ASP A 229 -21.80 23.06 6.04
CA ASP A 229 -21.97 21.81 5.30
C ASP A 229 -21.26 20.62 5.95
N ILE A 230 -20.73 20.79 7.14
CA ILE A 230 -20.19 19.74 7.99
C ILE A 230 -21.19 19.51 9.14
N ALA A 231 -21.71 18.29 9.26
CA ALA A 231 -22.67 17.95 10.29
C ALA A 231 -22.01 17.95 11.68
N ALA A 232 -22.62 18.68 12.62
CA ALA A 232 -22.14 18.75 14.00
C ALA A 232 -22.21 17.38 14.72
N GLY A 233 -21.25 17.09 15.58
CA GLY A 233 -21.12 15.85 16.35
C GLY A 233 -20.61 14.65 15.53
N THR A 234 -20.22 14.85 14.28
CA THR A 234 -19.68 13.78 13.42
C THR A 234 -18.16 13.70 13.48
N GLN A 235 -17.61 12.55 13.06
CA GLN A 235 -16.16 12.43 12.85
C GLN A 235 -15.65 13.44 11.82
N SER A 236 -16.43 13.72 10.78
CA SER A 236 -16.08 14.71 9.76
C SER A 236 -15.84 16.09 10.38
N GLU A 237 -16.64 16.49 11.37
CA GLU A 237 -16.45 17.75 12.09
C GLU A 237 -15.11 17.77 12.84
N LYS A 238 -14.72 16.67 13.47
CA LYS A 238 -13.44 16.56 14.18
C LYS A 238 -12.26 16.77 13.26
N TYR A 239 -12.22 16.03 12.14
CA TYR A 239 -11.14 16.17 11.16
C TYR A 239 -11.09 17.57 10.54
N VAL A 240 -12.23 18.08 10.09
CA VAL A 240 -12.29 19.38 9.41
C VAL A 240 -12.04 20.53 10.38
N GLY A 241 -12.59 20.44 11.60
CA GLY A 241 -12.37 21.42 12.65
C GLY A 241 -10.91 21.44 13.11
N TYR A 242 -10.30 20.27 13.29
CA TYR A 242 -8.87 20.15 13.60
C TYR A 242 -8.01 20.80 12.52
N ALA A 243 -8.22 20.40 11.25
CA ALA A 243 -7.47 20.96 10.13
C ALA A 243 -7.65 22.47 9.98
N TYR A 244 -8.84 23.00 10.24
CA TYR A 244 -9.10 24.43 10.26
C TYR A 244 -8.35 25.12 11.41
N SER A 245 -8.35 24.53 12.61
CA SER A 245 -7.65 25.09 13.78
C SER A 245 -6.12 25.12 13.59
N LYS A 246 -5.57 24.17 12.83
CA LYS A 246 -4.15 24.12 12.48
C LYS A 246 -3.79 24.98 11.26
N GLY A 247 -4.78 25.54 10.58
CA GLY A 247 -4.55 26.33 9.37
C GLY A 247 -4.31 25.48 8.10
N TYR A 248 -4.50 24.15 8.15
CA TYR A 248 -4.32 23.26 6.99
C TYR A 248 -5.38 23.49 5.91
N THR A 249 -6.54 24.01 6.30
CA THR A 249 -7.60 24.39 5.37
C THR A 249 -8.31 25.66 5.80
N ASN A 250 -8.71 26.49 4.83
CA ASN A 250 -9.61 27.64 5.03
C ASN A 250 -11.02 27.34 4.46
N GLY A 251 -11.30 26.07 4.11
CA GLY A 251 -12.54 25.68 3.45
C GLY A 251 -12.52 25.95 1.95
N TYR A 252 -13.64 25.69 1.31
CA TYR A 252 -13.89 26.12 -0.07
C TYR A 252 -14.30 27.60 -0.11
N SER A 253 -15.01 28.04 0.93
CA SER A 253 -15.35 29.43 1.24
C SER A 253 -15.28 29.64 2.75
N ALA A 254 -15.55 30.85 3.22
CA ALA A 254 -15.57 31.15 4.65
C ALA A 254 -16.58 30.27 5.45
N THR A 255 -17.60 29.72 4.82
CA THR A 255 -18.69 28.97 5.48
C THR A 255 -18.94 27.59 4.89
N THR A 256 -18.19 27.15 3.88
CA THR A 256 -18.38 25.84 3.24
C THR A 256 -17.04 25.12 3.05
N PHE A 257 -17.02 23.81 3.30
CA PHE A 257 -15.88 22.93 3.08
C PHE A 257 -16.00 22.08 1.81
N ARG A 258 -17.23 21.69 1.44
CA ARG A 258 -17.61 20.78 0.34
C ARG A 258 -17.05 19.36 0.50
N PRO A 259 -17.42 18.64 1.58
CA PRO A 259 -16.81 17.36 1.95
C PRO A 259 -16.92 16.27 0.88
N SER A 260 -18.06 16.23 0.16
CA SER A 260 -18.35 15.21 -0.85
C SER A 260 -17.89 15.58 -2.27
N GLN A 261 -17.35 16.77 -2.48
CA GLN A 261 -16.84 17.17 -3.79
C GLN A 261 -15.51 16.47 -4.05
N THR A 262 -15.32 15.94 -5.26
CA THR A 262 -14.02 15.44 -5.72
C THR A 262 -12.97 16.53 -5.61
N VAL A 263 -11.83 16.22 -4.99
CA VAL A 263 -10.70 17.15 -4.85
C VAL A 263 -9.89 17.18 -6.14
N THR A 264 -9.41 18.38 -6.52
CA THR A 264 -8.41 18.50 -7.58
C THR A 264 -7.00 18.40 -7.00
N ALA A 265 -6.01 18.03 -7.81
CA ALA A 265 -4.61 17.98 -7.39
C ALA A 265 -4.11 19.32 -6.79
N SER A 266 -4.57 20.46 -7.34
CA SER A 266 -4.22 21.79 -6.79
C SER A 266 -4.84 22.04 -5.42
N GLN A 267 -6.06 21.55 -5.16
CA GLN A 267 -6.71 21.68 -3.88
C GLN A 267 -6.11 20.77 -2.80
N ASP A 268 -5.65 19.58 -3.22
CA ASP A 268 -4.93 18.68 -2.33
C ASP A 268 -3.55 19.24 -1.98
N MET A 269 -2.84 19.74 -2.96
CA MET A 269 -1.56 20.44 -2.75
C MET A 269 -1.68 21.66 -1.82
N GLU A 270 -2.83 22.33 -1.78
CA GLU A 270 -3.06 23.44 -0.86
C GLU A 270 -3.01 23.00 0.61
N PHE A 271 -3.50 21.81 0.95
CA PHE A 271 -3.37 21.27 2.32
C PHE A 271 -1.90 21.08 2.70
N ILE A 272 -1.11 20.53 1.79
CA ILE A 272 0.32 20.29 1.99
C ILE A 272 1.08 21.63 2.17
N LEU A 273 0.86 22.58 1.26
CA LEU A 273 1.54 23.87 1.32
C LEU A 273 1.21 24.64 2.60
N ARG A 274 -0.05 24.64 3.03
CA ARG A 274 -0.46 25.29 4.29
C ARG A 274 0.17 24.64 5.52
N ALA A 275 0.28 23.32 5.55
CA ALA A 275 0.95 22.64 6.65
C ALA A 275 2.45 22.93 6.70
N LEU A 276 3.07 23.22 5.55
CA LEU A 276 4.46 23.68 5.45
C LEU A 276 4.64 25.19 5.76
N GLY A 277 3.55 25.92 6.00
CA GLY A 277 3.59 27.35 6.38
C GLY A 277 3.64 28.32 5.19
N TYR A 278 3.21 27.89 3.98
CA TYR A 278 3.10 28.72 2.78
C TYR A 278 1.70 29.29 2.58
#